data_b0345753cb1cf757c25cb8082547b1ae
#
_entry.id   b0345753cb1cf757c25cb8082547b1ae
#
_cell.length_a   1.000
_cell.length_b   1.000
_cell.length_c   1.000
_cell.angle_alpha   90.00
_cell.angle_beta   90.00
_cell.angle_gamma   90.00
#
_symmetry.space_group_name_H-M   'P 1'
#
loop_
_entity.id
_entity.type
_entity.pdbx_description
1 polymer ?
#
loop_
_entity_poly.entity_id
_entity_poly.type
_entity_poly.pdbx_seq_one_letter_code
_entity_poly.pdbx_strand_id
1 'polypeptide(L)'
;MARPRNSPQPEVPGLAARRIAADILDGVLRRKIALDEQLSGKAAHPGLVGLADRDRALMRRLAATVLRRLGTLHHMLGGFLDKGFPSEAPRVETILLIGAAQILWLDVPDHAAVDLSVRLAQADRRAARYAGLINAVLRRVTQSKTAALANISTRDTPKWLVARWTKRYGAETARTIAAANGHEPALDLTVKYDAESWAERLRGRVLPTGTVRTIAHGAISLLPGFSEGAWWVQDAAASLPARLLGDVRGKAVADLCAAPGGKTAQLAFAGARVTAVDRSAARLNRLRENLARLALQAETVTADVLEWQPGSSQPESSNAGPFDAVLLDAPCSSTGTIRRHPDIPWLKSEADIVVLTSLQQRLLDRAVELLKPGATLVYCVCSLEPEEAEDQIAALLARDPRVTRAPVAAQEVCGRAEFLTADGDLRTLPPQLPDPDPRWGGLDGFYAARLTRKA
;
A
#
# COMPACT_ATOMS: atom_id res chain seq x y z
N MET A 1 24.26 -10.56 52.57
CA MET A 1 24.61 -9.47 51.62
C MET A 1 23.87 -9.69 50.33
N ALA A 2 22.86 -8.88 50.04
CA ALA A 2 22.09 -8.95 48.78
C ALA A 2 22.89 -8.27 47.67
N ARG A 3 23.05 -8.95 46.51
CA ARG A 3 23.66 -8.36 45.28
C ARG A 3 22.83 -7.15 44.84
N PRO A 4 23.47 -6.02 44.47
CA PRO A 4 22.74 -4.86 43.96
C PRO A 4 22.00 -5.22 42.68
N ARG A 5 20.70 -4.89 42.63
CA ARG A 5 19.90 -4.92 41.39
C ARG A 5 20.60 -4.03 40.36
N ASN A 6 21.01 -4.59 39.24
CA ASN A 6 21.53 -3.87 38.07
C ASN A 6 20.55 -2.74 37.74
N SER A 7 20.98 -1.51 37.89
CA SER A 7 20.32 -0.35 37.32
C SER A 7 20.23 -0.56 35.80
N PRO A 8 19.11 -0.28 35.12
CA PRO A 8 19.03 -0.43 33.67
C PRO A 8 20.10 0.47 33.05
N GLN A 9 21.04 -0.13 32.34
CA GLN A 9 22.02 0.62 31.56
C GLN A 9 21.26 1.51 30.56
N PRO A 10 21.67 2.77 30.36
CA PRO A 10 21.02 3.65 29.38
C PRO A 10 21.00 2.96 28.02
N GLU A 11 19.80 2.83 27.46
CA GLU A 11 19.60 2.15 26.17
C GLU A 11 20.37 2.92 25.08
N VAL A 12 21.20 2.21 24.32
CA VAL A 12 22.02 2.83 23.27
C VAL A 12 21.09 3.49 22.23
N PRO A 13 21.28 4.78 21.90
CA PRO A 13 20.40 5.49 20.99
C PRO A 13 20.16 4.74 19.67
N GLY A 14 18.90 4.59 19.27
CA GLY A 14 18.48 3.92 18.06
C GLY A 14 18.57 2.38 18.07
N LEU A 15 18.99 1.73 19.16
CA LEU A 15 19.02 0.28 19.28
C LEU A 15 17.60 -0.30 19.38
N ALA A 16 16.71 0.37 20.12
CA ALA A 16 15.30 0.01 20.23
C ALA A 16 14.59 0.01 18.87
N ALA A 17 14.82 1.05 18.06
CA ALA A 17 14.26 1.15 16.71
C ALA A 17 14.68 -0.04 15.82
N ARG A 18 15.95 -0.45 15.90
CA ARG A 18 16.49 -1.57 15.15
C ARG A 18 15.96 -2.92 15.62
N ARG A 19 15.80 -3.10 16.93
CA ARG A 19 15.20 -4.30 17.51
C ARG A 19 13.76 -4.47 17.02
N ILE A 20 12.96 -3.40 17.13
CA ILE A 20 11.56 -3.42 16.67
C ILE A 20 11.48 -3.62 15.16
N ALA A 21 12.34 -2.97 14.36
CA ALA A 21 12.41 -3.20 12.92
C ALA A 21 12.70 -4.68 12.59
N ALA A 22 13.60 -5.31 13.33
CA ALA A 22 13.91 -6.72 13.16
C ALA A 22 12.74 -7.63 13.57
N ASP A 23 12.00 -7.31 14.63
CA ASP A 23 10.80 -8.06 15.05
C ASP A 23 9.67 -7.96 14.00
N ILE A 24 9.50 -6.77 13.42
CA ILE A 24 8.53 -6.52 12.34
C ILE A 24 8.93 -7.28 11.06
N LEU A 25 10.21 -7.25 10.68
CA LEU A 25 10.70 -8.00 9.52
C LEU A 25 10.52 -9.51 9.69
N ASP A 26 10.80 -10.05 10.87
CA ASP A 26 10.51 -11.47 11.19
C ASP A 26 9.00 -11.73 11.14
N GLY A 27 8.17 -10.75 11.51
CA GLY A 27 6.70 -10.80 11.36
C GLY A 27 6.29 -10.95 9.90
N VAL A 28 6.81 -10.10 9.00
CA VAL A 28 6.50 -10.14 7.57
C VAL A 28 7.05 -11.40 6.91
N LEU A 29 8.36 -11.64 7.05
CA LEU A 29 9.05 -12.64 6.24
C LEU A 29 8.75 -14.07 6.69
N ARG A 30 8.58 -14.30 8.00
CA ARG A 30 8.41 -15.64 8.59
C ARG A 30 6.99 -15.95 9.03
N ARG A 31 6.30 -14.98 9.66
CA ARG A 31 4.93 -15.17 10.19
C ARG A 31 3.84 -14.69 9.23
N LYS A 32 4.23 -14.08 8.09
CA LYS A 32 3.32 -13.56 7.06
C LYS A 32 2.29 -12.54 7.57
N ILE A 33 2.69 -11.71 8.54
CA ILE A 33 1.87 -10.61 9.07
C ILE A 33 2.21 -9.34 8.28
N ALA A 34 1.20 -8.70 7.71
CA ALA A 34 1.39 -7.48 6.92
C ALA A 34 2.07 -6.37 7.71
N LEU A 35 2.91 -5.57 7.04
CA LEU A 35 3.66 -4.48 7.64
C LEU A 35 2.74 -3.48 8.36
N ASP A 36 1.67 -3.04 7.71
CA ASP A 36 0.73 -2.08 8.25
C ASP A 36 -0.01 -2.60 9.50
N GLU A 37 -0.31 -3.89 9.55
CA GLU A 37 -0.91 -4.51 10.72
C GLU A 37 0.01 -4.50 11.94
N GLN A 38 1.32 -4.67 11.70
CA GLN A 38 2.33 -4.60 12.76
C GLN A 38 2.67 -3.17 13.18
N LEU A 39 2.40 -2.18 12.32
CA LEU A 39 2.63 -0.76 12.61
C LEU A 39 1.45 -0.08 13.33
N SER A 40 0.23 -0.50 13.07
CA SER A 40 -0.97 0.22 13.56
C SER A 40 -2.25 -0.62 13.65
N GLY A 41 -2.19 -1.92 13.31
CA GLY A 41 -3.33 -2.83 13.33
C GLY A 41 -3.49 -3.59 14.65
N LYS A 42 -4.26 -4.69 14.60
CA LYS A 42 -4.45 -5.60 15.74
C LYS A 42 -3.17 -6.30 16.18
N ALA A 43 -2.23 -6.48 15.26
CA ALA A 43 -0.90 -7.05 15.51
C ALA A 43 0.18 -5.98 15.73
N ALA A 44 -0.21 -4.75 16.09
CA ALA A 44 0.74 -3.67 16.35
C ALA A 44 1.80 -4.06 17.38
N HIS A 45 3.07 -3.83 17.05
CA HIS A 45 4.18 -4.21 17.90
C HIS A 45 4.14 -3.40 19.21
N PRO A 46 4.13 -4.06 20.39
CA PRO A 46 3.93 -3.37 21.67
C PRO A 46 5.01 -2.32 21.96
N GLY A 47 6.23 -2.53 21.49
CA GLY A 47 7.33 -1.56 21.64
C GLY A 47 7.15 -0.24 20.89
N LEU A 48 6.12 -0.10 20.04
CA LEU A 48 5.83 1.16 19.36
C LEU A 48 5.28 2.24 20.29
N VAL A 49 4.61 1.85 21.39
CA VAL A 49 3.96 2.79 22.32
C VAL A 49 4.99 3.71 22.98
N GLY A 50 6.16 3.18 23.36
CA GLY A 50 7.22 3.94 24.03
C GLY A 50 8.29 4.51 23.11
N LEU A 51 8.16 4.33 21.80
CA LEU A 51 9.19 4.74 20.85
C LEU A 51 9.04 6.21 20.46
N ALA A 52 10.11 7.00 20.61
CA ALA A 52 10.12 8.40 20.17
C ALA A 52 9.86 8.50 18.65
N ASP A 53 9.27 9.60 18.19
CA ASP A 53 8.88 9.80 16.78
C ASP A 53 10.05 9.62 15.82
N ARG A 54 11.23 10.12 16.15
CA ARG A 54 12.46 9.94 15.37
C ARG A 54 12.82 8.46 15.21
N ASP A 55 12.76 7.69 16.28
CA ASP A 55 13.09 6.26 16.28
C ASP A 55 11.99 5.44 15.59
N ARG A 56 10.73 5.87 15.69
CA ARG A 56 9.60 5.30 14.95
C ARG A 56 9.78 5.50 13.44
N ALA A 57 10.20 6.69 13.01
CA ALA A 57 10.52 6.98 11.62
C ALA A 57 11.71 6.14 11.12
N LEU A 58 12.77 6.03 11.92
CA LEU A 58 13.93 5.18 11.61
C LEU A 58 13.52 3.71 11.46
N MET A 59 12.74 3.18 12.41
CA MET A 59 12.24 1.81 12.38
C MET A 59 11.46 1.51 11.10
N ARG A 60 10.52 2.42 10.72
CA ARG A 60 9.74 2.30 9.47
C ARG A 60 10.64 2.31 8.24
N ARG A 61 11.59 3.26 8.17
CA ARG A 61 12.55 3.34 7.05
C ARG A 61 13.39 2.07 6.95
N LEU A 62 13.87 1.52 8.06
CA LEU A 62 14.63 0.26 8.09
C LEU A 62 13.80 -0.89 7.53
N ALA A 63 12.59 -1.10 8.06
CA ALA A 63 11.72 -2.20 7.62
C ALA A 63 11.35 -2.07 6.14
N ALA A 64 10.91 -0.87 5.70
CA ALA A 64 10.53 -0.63 4.31
C ALA A 64 11.71 -0.79 3.34
N THR A 65 12.92 -0.28 3.70
CA THR A 65 14.12 -0.40 2.86
C THR A 65 14.54 -1.87 2.71
N VAL A 66 14.56 -2.64 3.80
CA VAL A 66 14.89 -4.07 3.74
C VAL A 66 13.91 -4.81 2.84
N LEU A 67 12.60 -4.61 3.01
CA LEU A 67 11.59 -5.27 2.20
C LEU A 67 11.66 -4.88 0.72
N ARG A 68 11.91 -3.59 0.42
CA ARG A 68 12.05 -3.07 -0.94
C ARG A 68 13.30 -3.59 -1.65
N ARG A 69 14.36 -3.91 -0.89
CA ARG A 69 15.67 -4.33 -1.41
C ARG A 69 16.03 -5.77 -1.05
N LEU A 70 15.05 -6.57 -0.68
CA LEU A 70 15.28 -7.90 -0.10
C LEU A 70 16.02 -8.84 -1.04
N GLY A 71 15.68 -8.85 -2.32
CA GLY A 71 16.33 -9.71 -3.31
C GLY A 71 17.79 -9.31 -3.55
N THR A 72 18.08 -8.02 -3.65
CA THR A 72 19.45 -7.49 -3.78
C THR A 72 20.25 -7.76 -2.52
N LEU A 73 19.68 -7.53 -1.34
CA LEU A 73 20.32 -7.81 -0.05
C LEU A 73 20.65 -9.30 0.11
N HIS A 74 19.72 -10.21 -0.17
CA HIS A 74 19.97 -11.66 -0.12
C HIS A 74 21.08 -12.11 -1.08
N HIS A 75 21.04 -11.59 -2.32
CA HIS A 75 22.07 -11.93 -3.31
C HIS A 75 23.46 -11.52 -2.85
N MET A 76 23.59 -10.27 -2.39
CA MET A 76 24.88 -9.74 -1.94
C MET A 76 25.41 -10.44 -0.67
N LEU A 77 24.55 -10.55 0.34
CA LEU A 77 24.92 -11.20 1.61
C LEU A 77 25.24 -12.68 1.42
N GLY A 78 24.49 -13.37 0.55
CA GLY A 78 24.76 -14.77 0.19
C GLY A 78 26.14 -14.99 -0.42
N GLY A 79 26.65 -14.01 -1.18
CA GLY A 79 28.02 -14.05 -1.70
C GLY A 79 29.14 -13.87 -0.66
N PHE A 80 28.78 -13.47 0.58
CA PHE A 80 29.72 -13.35 1.70
C PHE A 80 29.60 -14.46 2.73
N LEU A 81 28.69 -15.41 2.53
CA LEU A 81 28.38 -16.48 3.48
C LEU A 81 28.62 -17.86 2.82
N ASP A 82 29.78 -18.43 3.03
CA ASP A 82 30.17 -19.74 2.43
C ASP A 82 29.19 -20.87 2.76
N LYS A 83 28.55 -20.83 3.94
CA LYS A 83 27.57 -21.81 4.42
C LYS A 83 26.14 -21.30 4.41
N GLY A 84 25.86 -20.15 3.76
CA GLY A 84 24.56 -19.49 3.80
C GLY A 84 24.20 -18.89 5.17
N PHE A 85 22.96 -18.46 5.33
CA PHE A 85 22.45 -17.94 6.60
C PHE A 85 22.24 -19.08 7.62
N PRO A 86 22.58 -18.87 8.92
CA PRO A 86 22.42 -19.88 9.95
C PRO A 86 20.92 -20.20 10.19
N SER A 87 20.49 -21.41 9.82
CA SER A 87 19.09 -21.83 9.97
C SER A 87 18.63 -21.91 11.43
N GLU A 88 19.54 -22.27 12.35
CA GLU A 88 19.28 -22.37 13.79
C GLU A 88 19.22 -21.01 14.49
N ALA A 89 19.65 -19.93 13.84
CA ALA A 89 19.61 -18.56 14.34
C ALA A 89 19.06 -17.59 13.29
N PRO A 90 17.78 -17.71 12.90
CA PRO A 90 17.19 -16.91 11.82
C PRO A 90 17.31 -15.40 12.02
N ARG A 91 17.43 -14.95 13.28
CA ARG A 91 17.63 -13.52 13.63
C ARG A 91 18.95 -12.96 13.05
N VAL A 92 19.96 -13.79 12.81
CA VAL A 92 21.23 -13.36 12.18
C VAL A 92 20.99 -12.83 10.78
N GLU A 93 20.15 -13.49 9.99
CA GLU A 93 19.74 -13.02 8.66
C GLU A 93 19.09 -11.64 8.73
N THR A 94 18.09 -11.46 9.60
CA THR A 94 17.38 -10.19 9.77
C THR A 94 18.32 -9.06 10.21
N ILE A 95 19.27 -9.35 11.11
CA ILE A 95 20.27 -8.36 11.56
C ILE A 95 21.21 -7.98 10.42
N LEU A 96 21.67 -8.94 9.61
CA LEU A 96 22.51 -8.68 8.45
C LEU A 96 21.77 -7.86 7.40
N LEU A 97 20.49 -8.16 7.11
CA LEU A 97 19.66 -7.38 6.21
C LEU A 97 19.52 -5.93 6.65
N ILE A 98 19.24 -5.69 7.93
CA ILE A 98 19.13 -4.34 8.51
C ILE A 98 20.50 -3.62 8.44
N GLY A 99 21.57 -4.30 8.81
CA GLY A 99 22.94 -3.73 8.78
C GLY A 99 23.34 -3.30 7.37
N ALA A 100 23.16 -4.19 6.40
CA ALA A 100 23.45 -3.93 5.00
C ALA A 100 22.57 -2.81 4.41
N ALA A 101 21.27 -2.79 4.72
CA ALA A 101 20.35 -1.74 4.27
C ALA A 101 20.79 -0.35 4.78
N GLN A 102 21.26 -0.25 6.03
CA GLN A 102 21.78 0.99 6.59
C GLN A 102 23.02 1.48 5.85
N ILE A 103 23.95 0.59 5.55
CA ILE A 103 25.20 0.91 4.85
C ILE A 103 24.94 1.36 3.41
N LEU A 104 23.97 0.75 2.72
CA LEU A 104 23.78 0.93 1.29
C LEU A 104 22.81 2.05 0.92
N TRP A 105 21.73 2.25 1.69
CA TRP A 105 20.62 3.14 1.31
C TRP A 105 20.17 4.14 2.38
N LEU A 106 20.67 4.01 3.60
CA LEU A 106 20.32 4.95 4.66
C LEU A 106 21.59 5.72 5.06
N ASP A 107 21.46 7.01 5.29
CA ASP A 107 22.57 7.89 5.66
C ASP A 107 23.03 7.64 7.11
N VAL A 108 23.37 6.38 7.40
CA VAL A 108 23.94 5.96 8.69
C VAL A 108 25.43 5.75 8.47
N PRO A 109 26.31 6.36 9.30
CA PRO A 109 27.75 6.10 9.21
C PRO A 109 28.04 4.60 9.29
N ASP A 110 28.89 4.10 8.39
CA ASP A 110 29.16 2.66 8.22
C ASP A 110 29.59 1.99 9.54
N HIS A 111 30.45 2.66 10.31
CA HIS A 111 30.90 2.15 11.61
C HIS A 111 29.76 2.02 12.63
N ALA A 112 28.79 2.97 12.62
CA ALA A 112 27.63 2.92 13.50
C ALA A 112 26.64 1.83 13.08
N ALA A 113 26.44 1.62 11.77
CA ALA A 113 25.62 0.54 11.25
C ALA A 113 26.17 -0.84 11.65
N VAL A 114 27.49 -1.03 11.58
CA VAL A 114 28.17 -2.27 12.00
C VAL A 114 28.07 -2.47 13.53
N ASP A 115 28.46 -1.45 14.34
CA ASP A 115 28.45 -1.55 15.80
C ASP A 115 27.04 -1.86 16.34
N LEU A 116 26.02 -1.14 15.88
CA LEU A 116 24.64 -1.35 16.33
C LEU A 116 24.09 -2.70 15.90
N SER A 117 24.50 -3.25 14.75
CA SER A 117 24.12 -4.59 14.32
C SER A 117 24.77 -5.66 15.20
N VAL A 118 26.05 -5.48 15.57
CA VAL A 118 26.74 -6.36 16.51
C VAL A 118 26.08 -6.34 17.89
N ARG A 119 25.75 -5.15 18.42
CA ARG A 119 25.03 -5.00 19.70
C ARG A 119 23.64 -5.64 19.66
N LEU A 120 22.94 -5.50 18.53
CA LEU A 120 21.63 -6.15 18.33
C LEU A 120 21.75 -7.68 18.37
N ALA A 121 22.82 -8.24 17.77
CA ALA A 121 23.11 -9.67 17.86
C ALA A 121 23.46 -10.12 19.27
N GLN A 122 24.29 -9.37 19.99
CA GLN A 122 24.69 -9.67 21.37
C GLN A 122 23.48 -9.66 22.35
N ALA A 123 22.46 -8.84 22.06
CA ALA A 123 21.22 -8.78 22.84
C ALA A 123 20.26 -9.95 22.56
N ASP A 124 20.48 -10.73 21.50
CA ASP A 124 19.67 -11.88 21.15
C ASP A 124 20.36 -13.18 21.55
N ARG A 125 19.71 -14.02 22.34
CA ARG A 125 20.29 -15.25 22.92
C ARG A 125 20.84 -16.22 21.87
N ARG A 126 20.21 -16.32 20.69
CA ARG A 126 20.63 -17.24 19.62
C ARG A 126 21.65 -16.60 18.66
N ALA A 127 21.49 -15.29 18.41
CA ALA A 127 22.35 -14.57 17.51
C ALA A 127 23.68 -14.14 18.14
N ALA A 128 23.80 -14.07 19.47
CA ALA A 128 25.00 -13.57 20.18
C ALA A 128 26.29 -14.27 19.75
N ARG A 129 26.29 -15.58 19.55
CA ARG A 129 27.46 -16.35 19.10
C ARG A 129 27.91 -16.00 17.68
N TYR A 130 27.05 -15.35 16.88
CA TYR A 130 27.33 -14.92 15.51
C TYR A 130 27.76 -13.44 15.40
N ALA A 131 27.96 -12.75 16.53
CA ALA A 131 28.37 -11.34 16.53
C ALA A 131 29.64 -11.07 15.71
N GLY A 132 30.63 -11.98 15.79
CA GLY A 132 31.85 -11.93 14.99
C GLY A 132 31.59 -12.09 13.48
N LEU A 133 30.72 -13.02 13.09
CA LEU A 133 30.30 -13.22 11.69
C LEU A 133 29.59 -11.97 11.16
N ILE A 134 28.63 -11.40 11.92
CA ILE A 134 27.90 -10.19 11.54
C ILE A 134 28.87 -9.02 11.33
N ASN A 135 29.84 -8.81 12.23
CA ASN A 135 30.86 -7.78 12.07
C ASN A 135 31.68 -7.98 10.79
N ALA A 136 32.16 -9.21 10.54
CA ALA A 136 32.97 -9.52 9.37
C ALA A 136 32.21 -9.30 8.06
N VAL A 137 30.97 -9.82 7.96
CA VAL A 137 30.12 -9.69 6.77
C VAL A 137 29.78 -8.22 6.50
N LEU A 138 29.35 -7.46 7.51
CA LEU A 138 28.98 -6.06 7.30
C LEU A 138 30.19 -5.18 6.94
N ARG A 139 31.39 -5.46 7.44
CA ARG A 139 32.63 -4.81 6.97
C ARG A 139 32.93 -5.11 5.49
N ARG A 140 32.65 -6.32 5.01
CA ARG A 140 32.74 -6.63 3.57
C ARG A 140 31.72 -5.84 2.76
N VAL A 141 30.50 -5.66 3.28
CA VAL A 141 29.46 -4.82 2.64
C VAL A 141 29.96 -3.37 2.48
N THR A 142 30.60 -2.77 3.50
CA THR A 142 31.12 -1.40 3.39
C THR A 142 32.18 -1.26 2.28
N GLN A 143 33.02 -2.28 2.10
CA GLN A 143 34.07 -2.31 1.06
C GLN A 143 33.49 -2.52 -0.36
N SER A 144 32.32 -3.16 -0.48
CA SER A 144 31.69 -3.52 -1.77
C SER A 144 30.55 -2.58 -2.17
N LYS A 145 30.34 -1.46 -1.49
CA LYS A 145 29.20 -0.55 -1.62
C LYS A 145 28.94 -0.12 -3.08
N THR A 146 29.97 0.32 -3.79
CA THR A 146 29.84 0.80 -5.19
C THR A 146 29.41 -0.31 -6.14
N ALA A 147 29.98 -1.50 -6.01
CA ALA A 147 29.63 -2.65 -6.86
C ALA A 147 28.21 -3.16 -6.58
N ALA A 148 27.76 -3.14 -5.32
CA ALA A 148 26.43 -3.55 -4.92
C ALA A 148 25.33 -2.63 -5.50
N LEU A 149 25.58 -1.33 -5.57
CA LEU A 149 24.65 -0.34 -6.09
C LEU A 149 24.61 -0.29 -7.64
N ALA A 150 25.64 -0.73 -8.33
CA ALA A 150 25.73 -0.71 -9.80
C ALA A 150 24.81 -1.74 -10.48
N ASN A 151 24.37 -2.80 -9.79
CA ASN A 151 23.63 -3.94 -10.34
C ASN A 151 22.24 -4.13 -9.72
N ILE A 152 21.54 -3.05 -9.38
CA ILE A 152 20.15 -3.12 -8.90
C ILE A 152 19.24 -3.42 -10.11
N SER A 153 18.94 -4.68 -10.31
CA SER A 153 18.05 -5.16 -11.37
C SER A 153 16.69 -5.60 -10.78
N THR A 154 15.92 -6.33 -11.55
CA THR A 154 14.63 -6.93 -11.14
C THR A 154 14.71 -7.92 -9.97
N ARG A 155 15.88 -8.09 -9.31
CA ARG A 155 16.07 -9.01 -8.17
C ARG A 155 15.17 -8.72 -6.98
N ASP A 156 14.83 -7.44 -6.77
CA ASP A 156 13.97 -7.00 -5.68
C ASP A 156 12.49 -7.33 -5.91
N THR A 157 12.15 -7.87 -7.08
CA THR A 157 10.82 -8.38 -7.41
C THR A 157 10.89 -9.91 -7.51
N PRO A 158 10.02 -10.67 -6.82
CA PRO A 158 9.96 -12.12 -6.94
C PRO A 158 9.80 -12.59 -8.39
N LYS A 159 10.46 -13.69 -8.75
CA LYS A 159 10.48 -14.21 -10.12
C LYS A 159 9.07 -14.46 -10.68
N TRP A 160 8.14 -14.93 -9.86
CA TRP A 160 6.77 -15.19 -10.28
C TRP A 160 6.05 -13.91 -10.74
N LEU A 161 6.22 -12.78 -10.04
CA LEU A 161 5.67 -11.48 -10.47
C LEU A 161 6.32 -10.98 -11.75
N VAL A 162 7.66 -11.06 -11.85
CA VAL A 162 8.37 -10.66 -13.08
C VAL A 162 7.87 -11.47 -14.28
N ALA A 163 7.71 -12.79 -14.14
CA ALA A 163 7.22 -13.66 -15.21
C ALA A 163 5.79 -13.27 -15.66
N ARG A 164 4.88 -13.02 -14.70
CA ARG A 164 3.49 -12.60 -14.95
C ARG A 164 3.44 -11.25 -15.66
N TRP A 165 4.15 -10.25 -15.13
CA TRP A 165 4.17 -8.92 -15.75
C TRP A 165 4.84 -8.93 -17.12
N THR A 166 5.88 -9.76 -17.33
CA THR A 166 6.49 -9.94 -18.66
C THR A 166 5.48 -10.53 -19.64
N LYS A 167 4.71 -11.52 -19.24
CA LYS A 167 3.66 -12.13 -20.07
C LYS A 167 2.56 -11.12 -20.42
N ARG A 168 2.14 -10.28 -19.46
CA ARG A 168 1.01 -9.36 -19.62
C ARG A 168 1.39 -8.05 -20.32
N TYR A 169 2.50 -7.44 -19.92
CA TYR A 169 2.88 -6.07 -20.32
C TYR A 169 4.13 -6.03 -21.22
N GLY A 170 4.79 -7.16 -21.46
CA GLY A 170 6.09 -7.22 -22.13
C GLY A 170 7.28 -6.99 -21.20
N ALA A 171 8.46 -7.47 -21.61
CA ALA A 171 9.67 -7.49 -20.77
C ALA A 171 10.13 -6.07 -20.36
N GLU A 172 10.05 -5.10 -21.27
CA GLU A 172 10.47 -3.72 -20.99
C GLU A 172 9.56 -3.07 -19.94
N THR A 173 8.23 -3.17 -20.10
CA THR A 173 7.27 -2.62 -19.12
C THR A 173 7.40 -3.32 -17.77
N ALA A 174 7.57 -4.65 -17.74
CA ALA A 174 7.80 -5.38 -16.49
C ALA A 174 9.07 -4.90 -15.76
N ARG A 175 10.14 -4.61 -16.49
CA ARG A 175 11.38 -4.06 -15.96
C ARG A 175 11.19 -2.66 -15.38
N THR A 176 10.45 -1.79 -16.07
CA THR A 176 10.16 -0.42 -15.57
C THR A 176 9.22 -0.43 -14.37
N ILE A 177 8.24 -1.35 -14.30
CA ILE A 177 7.41 -1.58 -13.11
C ILE A 177 8.29 -1.98 -11.91
N ALA A 178 9.18 -2.97 -12.09
CA ALA A 178 10.08 -3.41 -11.04
C ALA A 178 11.00 -2.28 -10.55
N ALA A 179 11.51 -1.47 -11.48
CA ALA A 179 12.34 -0.30 -11.16
C ALA A 179 11.57 0.75 -10.35
N ALA A 180 10.33 1.07 -10.75
CA ALA A 180 9.46 2.01 -10.03
C ALA A 180 9.16 1.53 -8.59
N ASN A 181 8.95 0.23 -8.39
CA ASN A 181 8.72 -0.37 -7.06
C ASN A 181 9.97 -0.30 -6.15
N GLY A 182 11.15 -0.11 -6.73
CA GLY A 182 12.41 0.07 -6.01
C GLY A 182 12.55 1.43 -5.33
N HIS A 183 11.67 2.40 -5.56
CA HIS A 183 11.74 3.73 -4.99
C HIS A 183 10.62 3.96 -3.97
N GLU A 184 10.95 4.70 -2.90
CA GLU A 184 9.93 5.17 -1.95
C GLU A 184 9.11 6.28 -2.62
N PRO A 185 7.78 6.13 -2.72
CA PRO A 185 6.94 7.13 -3.36
C PRO A 185 6.76 8.36 -2.49
N ALA A 186 6.57 9.51 -3.13
CA ALA A 186 6.06 10.71 -2.46
C ALA A 186 4.66 10.48 -1.86
N LEU A 187 4.26 11.36 -0.97
CA LEU A 187 2.93 11.39 -0.37
C LEU A 187 1.98 12.11 -1.32
N ASP A 188 0.88 11.47 -1.68
CA ASP A 188 -0.19 12.02 -2.48
C ASP A 188 -1.40 12.36 -1.61
N LEU A 189 -1.97 13.55 -1.84
CA LEU A 189 -3.06 14.11 -1.07
C LEU A 189 -4.19 14.54 -2.01
N THR A 190 -5.38 14.01 -1.77
CA THR A 190 -6.58 14.55 -2.38
C THR A 190 -7.07 15.72 -1.53
N VAL A 191 -7.14 16.91 -2.15
CA VAL A 191 -7.53 18.15 -1.49
C VAL A 191 -8.98 18.51 -1.82
N LYS A 192 -9.68 19.15 -0.89
CA LYS A 192 -11.06 19.57 -1.09
C LYS A 192 -11.17 20.73 -2.09
N TYR A 193 -10.32 21.72 -1.92
CA TYR A 193 -10.33 22.95 -2.69
C TYR A 193 -8.90 23.44 -2.88
N ASP A 194 -8.67 24.26 -3.91
CA ASP A 194 -7.46 25.04 -4.14
C ASP A 194 -6.16 24.21 -4.05
N ALA A 195 -6.02 23.25 -4.99
CA ALA A 195 -4.88 22.36 -5.05
C ALA A 195 -3.54 23.12 -5.18
N GLU A 196 -3.53 24.25 -5.88
CA GLU A 196 -2.34 25.06 -6.11
C GLU A 196 -1.84 25.68 -4.79
N SER A 197 -2.73 26.32 -4.01
CA SER A 197 -2.38 26.88 -2.70
C SER A 197 -1.90 25.80 -1.73
N TRP A 198 -2.52 24.60 -1.75
CA TRP A 198 -2.07 23.50 -0.91
C TRP A 198 -0.73 22.94 -1.37
N ALA A 199 -0.46 22.86 -2.67
CA ALA A 199 0.84 22.47 -3.19
C ALA A 199 1.94 23.43 -2.70
N GLU A 200 1.71 24.74 -2.74
CA GLU A 200 2.65 25.73 -2.22
C GLU A 200 2.90 25.55 -0.71
N ARG A 201 1.82 25.51 0.10
CA ARG A 201 1.90 25.34 1.57
C ARG A 201 2.61 24.04 2.00
N LEU A 202 2.46 22.99 1.23
CA LEU A 202 3.04 21.66 1.49
C LEU A 202 4.39 21.46 0.77
N ARG A 203 4.91 22.48 0.06
CA ARG A 203 6.11 22.39 -0.79
C ARG A 203 6.02 21.23 -1.76
N GLY A 204 4.84 21.06 -2.34
CA GLY A 204 4.48 19.99 -3.24
C GLY A 204 4.28 20.46 -4.68
N ARG A 205 3.62 19.62 -5.47
CA ARG A 205 3.23 19.87 -6.87
C ARG A 205 1.82 19.35 -7.09
N VAL A 206 1.04 20.04 -7.93
CA VAL A 206 -0.23 19.50 -8.41
C VAL A 206 0.03 18.56 -9.57
N LEU A 207 -0.47 17.34 -9.48
CA LEU A 207 -0.41 16.35 -10.55
C LEU A 207 -1.54 16.58 -11.56
N PRO A 208 -1.44 16.03 -12.79
CA PRO A 208 -2.52 16.11 -13.78
C PRO A 208 -3.89 15.62 -13.24
N THR A 209 -3.88 14.71 -12.28
CA THR A 209 -5.09 14.21 -11.59
C THR A 209 -5.71 15.20 -10.61
N GLY A 210 -5.12 16.39 -10.41
CA GLY A 210 -5.53 17.35 -9.38
C GLY A 210 -5.09 16.97 -7.95
N THR A 211 -4.34 15.89 -7.80
CA THR A 211 -3.77 15.43 -6.52
C THR A 211 -2.54 16.27 -6.20
N VAL A 212 -2.38 16.69 -4.95
CA VAL A 212 -1.15 17.35 -4.48
C VAL A 212 -0.16 16.28 -4.05
N ARG A 213 1.02 16.25 -4.69
CA ARG A 213 2.14 15.38 -4.34
C ARG A 213 3.17 16.15 -3.54
N THR A 214 3.64 15.59 -2.40
CA THR A 214 4.69 16.19 -1.57
C THR A 214 5.67 15.14 -1.05
N ILE A 215 6.93 15.55 -0.87
CA ILE A 215 7.94 14.75 -0.14
C ILE A 215 7.92 15.24 1.30
N ALA A 216 7.01 14.67 2.08
CA ALA A 216 6.83 15.04 3.48
C ALA A 216 7.88 14.35 4.38
N HIS A 217 8.37 15.09 5.36
CA HIS A 217 9.20 14.57 6.43
C HIS A 217 8.44 14.63 7.75
N GLY A 218 8.45 13.55 8.52
CA GLY A 218 7.80 13.46 9.83
C GLY A 218 6.39 12.86 9.79
N ALA A 219 5.61 13.12 10.85
CA ALA A 219 4.27 12.57 10.99
C ALA A 219 3.27 13.33 10.09
N ILE A 220 2.46 12.61 9.35
CA ILE A 220 1.44 13.16 8.45
C ILE A 220 0.45 14.06 9.22
N SER A 221 0.15 13.71 10.46
CA SER A 221 -0.74 14.50 11.35
C SER A 221 -0.22 15.89 11.70
N LEU A 222 1.07 16.16 11.48
CA LEU A 222 1.71 17.46 11.74
C LEU A 222 1.78 18.34 10.48
N LEU A 223 1.39 17.81 9.31
CA LEU A 223 1.39 18.59 8.08
C LEU A 223 0.29 19.65 8.10
N PRO A 224 0.56 20.84 7.52
CA PRO A 224 -0.45 21.88 7.37
C PRO A 224 -1.73 21.36 6.71
N GLY A 225 -2.90 21.69 7.27
CA GLY A 225 -4.20 21.29 6.75
C GLY A 225 -4.71 19.91 7.20
N PHE A 226 -3.91 19.12 7.91
CA PHE A 226 -4.38 17.81 8.40
C PHE A 226 -5.49 17.96 9.43
N SER A 227 -5.25 18.69 10.52
CA SER A 227 -6.23 18.92 11.59
C SER A 227 -7.43 19.73 11.13
N GLU A 228 -7.24 20.60 10.15
CA GLU A 228 -8.28 21.42 9.53
C GLU A 228 -9.19 20.59 8.60
N GLY A 229 -8.83 19.33 8.32
CA GLY A 229 -9.58 18.46 7.42
C GLY A 229 -9.60 18.96 5.97
N ALA A 230 -8.54 19.66 5.53
CA ALA A 230 -8.47 20.24 4.19
C ALA A 230 -8.23 19.19 3.09
N TRP A 231 -7.65 18.05 3.47
CA TRP A 231 -7.24 16.98 2.56
C TRP A 231 -7.15 15.61 3.28
N TRP A 232 -7.00 14.57 2.49
CA TRP A 232 -6.70 13.20 2.97
C TRP A 232 -5.64 12.54 2.10
N VAL A 233 -4.97 11.54 2.67
CA VAL A 233 -3.97 10.75 1.96
C VAL A 233 -4.65 9.81 0.98
N GLN A 234 -4.28 9.91 -0.29
CA GLN A 234 -4.79 9.04 -1.34
C GLN A 234 -3.86 9.13 -2.55
N ASP A 235 -3.40 7.98 -3.07
CA ASP A 235 -2.60 7.93 -4.29
C ASP A 235 -3.37 8.54 -5.47
N ALA A 236 -2.64 9.19 -6.37
CA ALA A 236 -3.23 9.84 -7.53
C ALA A 236 -4.04 8.86 -8.42
N ALA A 237 -3.57 7.62 -8.59
CA ALA A 237 -4.33 6.58 -9.31
C ALA A 237 -5.59 6.14 -8.54
N ALA A 238 -5.48 5.96 -7.22
CA ALA A 238 -6.61 5.59 -6.35
C ALA A 238 -7.70 6.66 -6.30
N SER A 239 -7.40 7.91 -6.67
CA SER A 239 -8.36 9.01 -6.74
C SER A 239 -9.25 8.97 -7.99
N LEU A 240 -8.89 8.22 -9.02
CA LEU A 240 -9.60 8.22 -10.30
C LEU A 240 -10.91 7.41 -10.28
N PRO A 241 -11.00 6.20 -9.70
CA PRO A 241 -12.18 5.35 -9.83
C PRO A 241 -13.48 5.98 -9.32
N ALA A 242 -13.46 6.67 -8.18
CA ALA A 242 -14.66 7.31 -7.63
C ALA A 242 -15.25 8.38 -8.58
N ARG A 243 -14.40 9.07 -9.34
CA ARG A 243 -14.80 10.09 -10.32
C ARG A 243 -15.53 9.50 -11.52
N LEU A 244 -15.26 8.22 -11.85
CA LEU A 244 -15.88 7.53 -12.98
C LEU A 244 -17.39 7.25 -12.77
N LEU A 245 -17.91 7.44 -11.55
CA LEU A 245 -19.35 7.43 -11.29
C LEU A 245 -20.07 8.68 -11.82
N GLY A 246 -19.32 9.70 -12.25
CA GLY A 246 -19.86 10.95 -12.76
C GLY A 246 -20.49 11.84 -11.67
N ASP A 247 -21.55 12.57 -12.01
CA ASP A 247 -22.26 13.40 -11.03
C ASP A 247 -23.07 12.53 -10.08
N VAL A 248 -22.66 12.52 -8.83
CA VAL A 248 -23.29 11.73 -7.74
C VAL A 248 -24.03 12.59 -6.73
N ARG A 249 -24.13 13.89 -6.95
CA ARG A 249 -24.78 14.83 -6.03
C ARG A 249 -26.24 14.41 -5.76
N GLY A 250 -26.57 14.22 -4.50
CA GLY A 250 -27.90 13.81 -4.04
C GLY A 250 -28.26 12.35 -4.33
N LYS A 251 -27.39 11.59 -5.04
CA LYS A 251 -27.60 10.18 -5.35
C LYS A 251 -27.32 9.29 -4.13
N ALA A 252 -28.03 8.17 -4.01
CA ALA A 252 -27.71 7.10 -3.09
C ALA A 252 -26.59 6.23 -3.68
N VAL A 253 -25.42 6.21 -3.04
CA VAL A 253 -24.23 5.50 -3.52
C VAL A 253 -23.77 4.48 -2.48
N ALA A 254 -23.64 3.21 -2.89
CA ALA A 254 -22.95 2.21 -2.06
C ALA A 254 -21.45 2.20 -2.39
N ASP A 255 -20.60 2.32 -1.36
CA ASP A 255 -19.16 2.12 -1.44
C ASP A 255 -18.84 0.79 -0.76
N LEU A 256 -18.55 -0.23 -1.55
CA LEU A 256 -18.37 -1.61 -1.11
C LEU A 256 -16.90 -1.92 -0.91
N CYS A 257 -16.56 -2.57 0.22
CA CYS A 257 -15.20 -2.77 0.71
C CYS A 257 -14.49 -1.44 1.00
N ALA A 258 -15.24 -0.48 1.56
CA ALA A 258 -14.96 0.94 1.59
C ALA A 258 -13.70 1.37 2.36
N ALA A 259 -13.31 0.62 3.41
CA ALA A 259 -12.25 1.05 4.30
C ALA A 259 -10.85 0.96 3.65
N PRO A 260 -9.98 1.97 3.84
CA PRO A 260 -9.98 2.98 4.91
C PRO A 260 -10.74 4.29 4.60
N GLY A 261 -11.50 4.41 3.49
CA GLY A 261 -12.44 5.50 3.28
C GLY A 261 -11.98 6.64 2.37
N GLY A 262 -10.88 6.49 1.63
CA GLY A 262 -10.43 7.55 0.68
C GLY A 262 -11.44 7.82 -0.43
N LYS A 263 -12.02 6.77 -1.01
CA LYS A 263 -13.08 6.87 -2.05
C LYS A 263 -14.41 7.30 -1.44
N THR A 264 -14.75 6.79 -0.24
CA THR A 264 -15.92 7.27 0.54
C THR A 264 -15.87 8.78 0.75
N ALA A 265 -14.70 9.31 1.15
CA ALA A 265 -14.51 10.75 1.34
C ALA A 265 -14.71 11.54 0.03
N GLN A 266 -14.23 11.02 -1.12
CA GLN A 266 -14.46 11.63 -2.42
C GLN A 266 -15.96 11.71 -2.76
N LEU A 267 -16.68 10.59 -2.59
CA LEU A 267 -18.11 10.51 -2.90
C LEU A 267 -18.95 11.43 -1.97
N ALA A 268 -18.64 11.41 -0.67
CA ALA A 268 -19.29 12.29 0.29
C ALA A 268 -18.99 13.77 0.00
N PHE A 269 -17.75 14.11 -0.35
CA PHE A 269 -17.37 15.47 -0.74
C PHE A 269 -18.05 15.92 -2.03
N ALA A 270 -18.29 15.00 -2.99
CA ALA A 270 -19.05 15.26 -4.20
C ALA A 270 -20.57 15.40 -3.95
N GLY A 271 -21.04 15.26 -2.70
CA GLY A 271 -22.43 15.44 -2.30
C GLY A 271 -23.31 14.20 -2.46
N ALA A 272 -22.73 13.02 -2.58
CA ALA A 272 -23.49 11.77 -2.56
C ALA A 272 -24.00 11.43 -1.14
N ARG A 273 -25.13 10.73 -1.05
CA ARG A 273 -25.56 10.03 0.16
C ARG A 273 -24.91 8.64 0.17
N VAL A 274 -23.77 8.53 0.87
CA VAL A 274 -22.92 7.34 0.80
C VAL A 274 -23.27 6.36 1.92
N THR A 275 -23.44 5.09 1.55
CA THR A 275 -23.42 3.94 2.46
C THR A 275 -22.13 3.17 2.23
N ALA A 276 -21.20 3.28 3.18
CA ALA A 276 -19.88 2.63 3.15
C ALA A 276 -19.93 1.30 3.90
N VAL A 277 -19.71 0.20 3.18
CA VAL A 277 -19.80 -1.17 3.71
C VAL A 277 -18.40 -1.80 3.75
N ASP A 278 -17.98 -2.32 4.90
CA ASP A 278 -16.74 -3.10 5.05
C ASP A 278 -16.93 -4.15 6.16
N ARG A 279 -16.35 -5.33 5.97
CA ARG A 279 -16.43 -6.43 6.97
C ARG A 279 -15.60 -6.16 8.23
N SER A 280 -14.65 -5.23 8.19
CA SER A 280 -13.72 -4.94 9.27
C SER A 280 -14.16 -3.72 10.09
N ALA A 281 -14.74 -3.95 11.26
CA ALA A 281 -15.11 -2.89 12.20
C ALA A 281 -13.90 -1.98 12.56
N ALA A 282 -12.71 -2.54 12.71
CA ALA A 282 -11.51 -1.76 13.02
C ALA A 282 -11.11 -0.81 11.88
N ARG A 283 -11.23 -1.26 10.63
CA ARG A 283 -10.96 -0.41 9.46
C ARG A 283 -12.06 0.66 9.30
N LEU A 284 -13.32 0.32 9.54
CA LEU A 284 -14.42 1.29 9.54
C LEU A 284 -14.29 2.35 10.64
N ASN A 285 -13.74 2.03 11.80
CA ASN A 285 -13.45 3.05 12.81
C ASN A 285 -12.48 4.11 12.29
N ARG A 286 -11.42 3.70 11.59
CA ARG A 286 -10.49 4.65 10.93
C ARG A 286 -11.20 5.49 9.85
N LEU A 287 -12.11 4.87 9.08
CA LEU A 287 -12.92 5.58 8.10
C LEU A 287 -13.77 6.65 8.78
N ARG A 288 -14.46 6.32 9.91
CA ARG A 288 -15.27 7.29 10.67
C ARG A 288 -14.42 8.43 11.25
N GLU A 289 -13.25 8.11 11.81
CA GLU A 289 -12.29 9.12 12.31
C GLU A 289 -11.85 10.06 11.19
N ASN A 290 -11.54 9.53 10.00
CA ASN A 290 -11.18 10.34 8.84
C ASN A 290 -12.34 11.21 8.36
N LEU A 291 -13.54 10.69 8.24
CA LEU A 291 -14.73 11.45 7.86
C LEU A 291 -15.02 12.58 8.86
N ALA A 292 -14.95 12.29 10.16
CA ALA A 292 -15.13 13.28 11.22
C ALA A 292 -14.11 14.42 11.11
N ARG A 293 -12.81 14.07 10.95
CA ARG A 293 -11.74 15.05 10.74
C ARG A 293 -11.98 15.91 9.49
N LEU A 294 -12.49 15.30 8.44
CA LEU A 294 -12.80 15.97 7.17
C LEU A 294 -14.14 16.72 7.19
N ALA A 295 -14.90 16.70 8.28
CA ALA A 295 -16.28 17.21 8.34
C ALA A 295 -17.15 16.69 7.18
N LEU A 296 -17.03 15.40 6.85
CA LEU A 296 -17.81 14.70 5.85
C LEU A 296 -18.68 13.63 6.52
N GLN A 297 -19.79 13.28 5.88
CA GLN A 297 -20.74 12.31 6.41
C GLN A 297 -20.95 11.15 5.43
N ALA A 298 -20.99 9.94 5.96
CA ALA A 298 -21.44 8.73 5.29
C ALA A 298 -22.03 7.77 6.32
N GLU A 299 -23.04 7.02 5.94
CA GLU A 299 -23.50 5.87 6.69
C GLU A 299 -22.41 4.78 6.63
N THR A 300 -22.12 4.12 7.75
CA THR A 300 -21.09 3.07 7.79
C THR A 300 -21.69 1.77 8.33
N VAL A 301 -21.58 0.71 7.55
CA VAL A 301 -22.14 -0.61 7.85
C VAL A 301 -21.03 -1.64 7.99
N THR A 302 -20.94 -2.28 9.15
CA THR A 302 -20.03 -3.42 9.35
C THR A 302 -20.76 -4.70 8.92
N ALA A 303 -20.47 -5.17 7.70
CA ALA A 303 -21.09 -6.37 7.16
C ALA A 303 -20.21 -7.03 6.09
N ASP A 304 -20.41 -8.32 5.85
CA ASP A 304 -19.96 -8.96 4.63
C ASP A 304 -20.88 -8.52 3.49
N VAL A 305 -20.33 -7.95 2.42
CA VAL A 305 -21.05 -7.46 1.26
C VAL A 305 -21.93 -8.56 0.62
N LEU A 306 -21.46 -9.81 0.67
CA LEU A 306 -22.17 -10.96 0.11
C LEU A 306 -23.45 -11.30 0.86
N GLU A 307 -23.51 -10.98 2.15
CA GLU A 307 -24.66 -11.28 3.02
C GLU A 307 -25.48 -10.03 3.35
N TRP A 308 -24.91 -8.84 3.10
CA TRP A 308 -25.53 -7.58 3.47
C TRP A 308 -26.84 -7.34 2.71
N GLN A 309 -27.91 -7.03 3.46
CA GLN A 309 -29.20 -6.60 2.94
C GLN A 309 -29.42 -5.12 3.30
N PRO A 310 -29.46 -4.21 2.31
CA PRO A 310 -29.79 -2.80 2.57
C PRO A 310 -31.12 -2.64 3.31
N GLY A 311 -31.15 -1.76 4.32
CA GLY A 311 -32.35 -1.50 5.14
C GLY A 311 -32.60 -2.47 6.29
N SER A 312 -31.87 -3.59 6.39
CA SER A 312 -32.11 -4.58 7.47
C SER A 312 -31.62 -4.13 8.85
N SER A 313 -30.61 -3.29 8.91
CA SER A 313 -29.98 -2.83 10.16
C SER A 313 -30.52 -1.51 10.68
N GLN A 314 -31.17 -0.70 9.85
CA GLN A 314 -31.79 0.58 10.20
C GLN A 314 -32.98 0.83 9.27
N PRO A 315 -34.22 0.50 9.70
CA PRO A 315 -35.43 0.70 8.88
C PRO A 315 -35.69 2.17 8.47
N GLU A 316 -35.12 3.11 9.20
CA GLU A 316 -35.22 4.56 8.96
C GLU A 316 -34.05 5.10 8.09
N SER A 317 -33.10 4.25 7.66
CA SER A 317 -32.00 4.66 6.80
C SER A 317 -32.55 5.16 5.46
N SER A 318 -32.18 6.38 5.09
CA SER A 318 -32.57 7.00 3.81
C SER A 318 -32.02 6.25 2.57
N ASN A 319 -31.19 5.21 2.78
CA ASN A 319 -30.47 4.45 1.77
C ASN A 319 -30.85 2.95 1.76
N ALA A 320 -32.12 2.63 1.91
CA ALA A 320 -32.63 1.25 1.94
C ALA A 320 -32.54 0.49 0.58
N GLY A 321 -31.59 0.87 -0.32
CA GLY A 321 -31.35 0.22 -1.64
C GLY A 321 -32.60 -0.06 -2.49
N PRO A 322 -32.48 -0.32 -3.77
CA PRO A 322 -31.28 -0.34 -4.60
C PRO A 322 -30.68 1.07 -4.82
N PHE A 323 -29.39 1.11 -5.19
CA PHE A 323 -28.59 2.33 -5.28
C PHE A 323 -28.58 2.95 -6.68
N ASP A 324 -28.41 4.28 -6.74
CA ASP A 324 -28.25 5.05 -7.98
C ASP A 324 -26.85 4.86 -8.59
N ALA A 325 -25.87 4.45 -7.76
CA ALA A 325 -24.54 4.05 -8.19
C ALA A 325 -23.89 3.13 -7.14
N VAL A 326 -22.96 2.29 -7.59
CA VAL A 326 -22.15 1.41 -6.72
C VAL A 326 -20.69 1.57 -7.09
N LEU A 327 -19.85 1.77 -6.10
CA LEU A 327 -18.40 1.64 -6.20
C LEU A 327 -18.00 0.34 -5.49
N LEU A 328 -17.36 -0.57 -6.20
CA LEU A 328 -16.77 -1.78 -5.64
C LEU A 328 -15.24 -1.68 -5.71
N ASP A 329 -14.61 -1.31 -4.58
CA ASP A 329 -13.15 -1.36 -4.41
C ASP A 329 -12.76 -2.76 -3.89
N ALA A 330 -12.68 -3.71 -4.81
CA ALA A 330 -12.64 -5.12 -4.46
C ALA A 330 -11.32 -5.51 -3.77
N PRO A 331 -11.37 -6.39 -2.75
CA PRO A 331 -10.17 -6.95 -2.16
C PRO A 331 -9.38 -7.71 -3.23
N CYS A 332 -8.07 -7.42 -3.33
CA CYS A 332 -7.20 -7.94 -4.38
C CYS A 332 -5.80 -8.26 -3.86
N SER A 333 -4.92 -8.76 -4.71
CA SER A 333 -3.52 -9.02 -4.39
C SER A 333 -2.72 -7.76 -4.06
N SER A 334 -3.21 -6.58 -4.49
CA SER A 334 -2.59 -5.25 -4.30
C SER A 334 -1.22 -5.11 -4.95
N THR A 335 -0.90 -5.89 -5.98
CA THR A 335 0.41 -5.86 -6.67
C THR A 335 0.72 -4.52 -7.35
N GLY A 336 -0.28 -3.68 -7.55
CA GLY A 336 -0.11 -2.32 -8.06
C GLY A 336 0.41 -1.31 -7.03
N THR A 337 0.36 -1.64 -5.73
CA THR A 337 0.73 -0.72 -4.63
C THR A 337 2.05 -1.07 -3.95
N ILE A 338 2.87 -1.93 -4.55
CA ILE A 338 4.16 -2.40 -4.00
C ILE A 338 5.09 -1.24 -3.65
N ARG A 339 5.05 -0.14 -4.39
CA ARG A 339 5.82 1.07 -4.08
C ARG A 339 5.57 1.57 -2.65
N ARG A 340 4.32 1.51 -2.19
CA ARG A 340 3.87 1.96 -0.86
C ARG A 340 3.92 0.84 0.16
N HIS A 341 3.68 -0.39 -0.28
CA HIS A 341 3.58 -1.60 0.54
C HIS A 341 4.61 -2.64 0.08
N PRO A 342 5.91 -2.43 0.40
CA PRO A 342 7.01 -3.28 -0.09
C PRO A 342 7.00 -4.69 0.50
N ASP A 343 6.12 -5.00 1.43
CA ASP A 343 5.86 -6.32 1.98
C ASP A 343 5.00 -7.21 1.08
N ILE A 344 4.15 -6.63 0.22
CA ILE A 344 3.23 -7.37 -0.66
C ILE A 344 3.92 -8.48 -1.46
N PRO A 345 5.06 -8.26 -2.15
CA PRO A 345 5.72 -9.29 -2.92
C PRO A 345 6.13 -10.52 -2.10
N TRP A 346 6.32 -10.34 -0.81
CA TRP A 346 6.80 -11.37 0.12
C TRP A 346 5.67 -12.05 0.90
N LEU A 347 4.47 -11.46 0.84
CA LEU A 347 3.26 -11.98 1.49
C LEU A 347 2.35 -12.73 0.53
N LYS A 348 2.37 -12.37 -0.76
CA LYS A 348 1.46 -12.90 -1.78
C LYS A 348 2.09 -13.98 -2.63
N SER A 349 1.23 -14.83 -3.18
CA SER A 349 1.56 -15.92 -4.10
C SER A 349 0.53 -16.00 -5.23
N GLU A 350 0.80 -16.82 -6.25
CA GLU A 350 -0.17 -17.09 -7.32
C GLU A 350 -1.47 -17.74 -6.80
N ALA A 351 -1.38 -18.55 -5.75
CA ALA A 351 -2.55 -19.17 -5.13
C ALA A 351 -3.49 -18.14 -4.50
N ASP A 352 -2.96 -17.05 -3.94
CA ASP A 352 -3.78 -15.96 -3.40
C ASP A 352 -4.61 -15.28 -4.49
N ILE A 353 -4.07 -15.14 -5.70
CA ILE A 353 -4.79 -14.54 -6.84
C ILE A 353 -6.01 -15.39 -7.17
N VAL A 354 -5.88 -16.72 -7.23
CA VAL A 354 -6.99 -17.64 -7.52
C VAL A 354 -8.12 -17.50 -6.49
N VAL A 355 -7.77 -17.41 -5.20
CA VAL A 355 -8.76 -17.23 -4.13
C VAL A 355 -9.46 -15.87 -4.24
N LEU A 356 -8.69 -14.81 -4.51
CA LEU A 356 -9.21 -13.45 -4.59
C LEU A 356 -10.11 -13.27 -5.82
N THR A 357 -9.76 -13.84 -6.98
CA THR A 357 -10.59 -13.77 -8.20
C THR A 357 -11.96 -14.42 -7.99
N SER A 358 -12.03 -15.56 -7.30
CA SER A 358 -13.30 -16.19 -6.95
C SER A 358 -14.16 -15.32 -6.03
N LEU A 359 -13.55 -14.62 -5.08
CA LEU A 359 -14.25 -13.66 -4.22
C LEU A 359 -14.74 -12.44 -5.02
N GLN A 360 -13.90 -11.88 -5.87
CA GLN A 360 -14.20 -10.72 -6.71
C GLN A 360 -15.38 -10.99 -7.64
N GLN A 361 -15.45 -12.18 -8.24
CA GLN A 361 -16.58 -12.60 -9.05
C GLN A 361 -17.89 -12.51 -8.29
N ARG A 362 -17.95 -13.08 -7.09
CA ARG A 362 -19.15 -13.05 -6.23
C ARG A 362 -19.53 -11.65 -5.80
N LEU A 363 -18.52 -10.81 -5.47
CA LEU A 363 -18.74 -9.42 -5.10
C LEU A 363 -19.28 -8.60 -6.28
N LEU A 364 -18.81 -8.85 -7.51
CA LEU A 364 -19.32 -8.22 -8.72
C LEU A 364 -20.77 -8.58 -8.97
N ASP A 365 -21.12 -9.86 -8.87
CA ASP A 365 -22.52 -10.32 -9.02
C ASP A 365 -23.42 -9.63 -7.99
N ARG A 366 -22.96 -9.55 -6.73
CA ARG A 366 -23.68 -8.85 -5.66
C ARG A 366 -23.79 -7.35 -5.91
N ALA A 367 -22.77 -6.70 -6.41
CA ALA A 367 -22.78 -5.27 -6.72
C ALA A 367 -23.82 -4.94 -7.82
N VAL A 368 -23.97 -5.80 -8.83
CA VAL A 368 -25.01 -5.65 -9.86
C VAL A 368 -26.41 -5.76 -9.28
N GLU A 369 -26.64 -6.66 -8.32
CA GLU A 369 -27.95 -6.79 -7.66
C GLU A 369 -28.36 -5.54 -6.88
N LEU A 370 -27.39 -4.85 -6.28
CA LEU A 370 -27.60 -3.64 -5.49
C LEU A 370 -27.91 -2.38 -6.32
N LEU A 371 -27.73 -2.44 -7.65
CA LEU A 371 -27.99 -1.31 -8.54
C LEU A 371 -29.47 -1.20 -8.94
N LYS A 372 -29.96 0.00 -9.11
CA LYS A 372 -31.20 0.28 -9.87
C LYS A 372 -31.00 -0.03 -11.37
N PRO A 373 -32.06 -0.35 -12.12
CA PRO A 373 -32.00 -0.31 -13.58
C PRO A 373 -31.52 1.08 -14.06
N GLY A 374 -30.64 1.12 -15.06
CA GLY A 374 -30.03 2.35 -15.58
C GLY A 374 -28.87 2.90 -14.74
N ALA A 375 -28.57 2.32 -13.57
CA ALA A 375 -27.55 2.81 -12.66
C ALA A 375 -26.12 2.37 -13.04
N THR A 376 -25.13 3.06 -12.48
CA THR A 376 -23.70 2.89 -12.79
C THR A 376 -22.99 2.09 -11.71
N LEU A 377 -22.21 1.09 -12.13
CA LEU A 377 -21.21 0.39 -11.33
C LEU A 377 -19.80 0.80 -11.76
N VAL A 378 -18.96 1.13 -10.79
CA VAL A 378 -17.51 1.17 -10.99
C VAL A 378 -16.89 0.05 -10.17
N TYR A 379 -16.28 -0.91 -10.86
CA TYR A 379 -15.41 -1.93 -10.27
C TYR A 379 -13.97 -1.43 -10.29
N CYS A 380 -13.22 -1.56 -9.20
CA CYS A 380 -11.81 -1.23 -9.22
C CYS A 380 -10.97 -2.12 -8.30
N VAL A 381 -9.69 -2.25 -8.66
CA VAL A 381 -8.66 -2.98 -7.91
C VAL A 381 -7.31 -2.30 -8.03
N CYS A 382 -6.52 -2.35 -6.96
CA CYS A 382 -5.12 -1.91 -6.98
C CYS A 382 -4.17 -3.07 -7.35
N SER A 383 -4.50 -3.80 -8.41
CA SER A 383 -3.77 -4.97 -8.89
C SER A 383 -3.28 -4.81 -10.31
N LEU A 384 -2.10 -5.36 -10.60
CA LEU A 384 -1.54 -5.48 -11.95
C LEU A 384 -1.93 -6.80 -12.64
N GLU A 385 -2.61 -7.69 -11.93
CA GLU A 385 -2.96 -9.02 -12.42
C GLU A 385 -4.24 -8.97 -13.25
N PRO A 386 -4.23 -9.46 -14.51
CA PRO A 386 -5.39 -9.39 -15.40
C PRO A 386 -6.59 -10.20 -14.87
N GLU A 387 -6.33 -11.30 -14.17
CA GLU A 387 -7.37 -12.15 -13.59
C GLU A 387 -8.22 -11.43 -12.52
N GLU A 388 -7.64 -10.43 -11.85
CA GLU A 388 -8.33 -9.59 -10.86
C GLU A 388 -8.96 -8.34 -11.49
N ALA A 389 -8.71 -8.08 -12.76
CA ALA A 389 -9.00 -6.85 -13.47
C ALA A 389 -9.83 -7.11 -14.75
N GLU A 390 -9.20 -7.04 -15.90
CA GLU A 390 -9.84 -7.15 -17.22
C GLU A 390 -10.63 -8.44 -17.36
N ASP A 391 -10.10 -9.57 -16.88
CA ASP A 391 -10.73 -10.88 -17.00
C ASP A 391 -12.02 -10.99 -16.17
N GLN A 392 -12.07 -10.30 -15.00
CA GLN A 392 -13.30 -10.22 -14.20
C GLN A 392 -14.45 -9.54 -14.97
N ILE A 393 -14.12 -8.44 -15.64
CA ILE A 393 -15.12 -7.68 -16.40
C ILE A 393 -15.56 -8.45 -17.65
N ALA A 394 -14.63 -9.05 -18.38
CA ALA A 394 -14.95 -9.90 -19.51
C ALA A 394 -15.88 -11.06 -19.11
N ALA A 395 -15.55 -11.74 -18.00
CA ALA A 395 -16.37 -12.83 -17.47
C ALA A 395 -17.75 -12.37 -17.00
N LEU A 396 -17.85 -11.18 -16.34
CA LEU A 396 -19.14 -10.62 -15.93
C LEU A 396 -20.03 -10.31 -17.15
N LEU A 397 -19.49 -9.63 -18.16
CA LEU A 397 -20.24 -9.27 -19.36
C LEU A 397 -20.70 -10.49 -20.15
N ALA A 398 -19.95 -11.60 -20.12
CA ALA A 398 -20.32 -12.84 -20.78
C ALA A 398 -21.46 -13.59 -20.06
N ARG A 399 -21.53 -13.50 -18.70
CA ARG A 399 -22.51 -14.25 -17.91
C ARG A 399 -23.76 -13.46 -17.51
N ASP A 400 -23.68 -12.12 -17.44
CA ASP A 400 -24.80 -11.29 -17.01
C ASP A 400 -25.24 -10.31 -18.12
N PRO A 401 -26.32 -10.61 -18.85
CA PRO A 401 -26.81 -9.76 -19.94
C PRO A 401 -27.41 -8.44 -19.46
N ARG A 402 -27.62 -8.28 -18.13
CA ARG A 402 -28.15 -7.04 -17.54
C ARG A 402 -27.15 -5.90 -17.52
N VAL A 403 -25.85 -6.19 -17.71
CA VAL A 403 -24.78 -5.17 -17.65
C VAL A 403 -24.15 -4.93 -19.01
N THR A 404 -23.76 -3.68 -19.22
CA THR A 404 -22.95 -3.27 -20.37
C THR A 404 -21.78 -2.43 -19.93
N ARG A 405 -20.67 -2.49 -20.68
CA ARG A 405 -19.53 -1.61 -20.48
C ARG A 405 -19.92 -0.18 -20.86
N ALA A 406 -19.48 0.80 -20.05
CA ALA A 406 -19.58 2.22 -20.34
C ALA A 406 -18.16 2.79 -20.42
N PRO A 407 -17.57 2.85 -21.64
CA PRO A 407 -16.16 3.25 -21.80
C PRO A 407 -15.85 4.61 -21.17
N VAL A 408 -14.65 4.73 -20.59
CA VAL A 408 -14.13 5.97 -20.00
C VAL A 408 -13.44 6.76 -21.10
N ALA A 409 -13.74 8.06 -21.17
CA ALA A 409 -13.09 8.98 -22.11
C ALA A 409 -11.80 9.55 -21.51
N ALA A 410 -10.84 9.91 -22.36
CA ALA A 410 -9.56 10.47 -21.91
C ALA A 410 -9.73 11.72 -21.04
N GLN A 411 -10.74 12.55 -21.31
CA GLN A 411 -11.06 13.76 -20.56
C GLN A 411 -11.43 13.45 -19.09
N GLU A 412 -12.03 12.28 -18.82
CA GLU A 412 -12.42 11.85 -17.48
C GLU A 412 -11.21 11.39 -16.66
N VAL A 413 -10.09 11.09 -17.34
CA VAL A 413 -8.80 10.73 -16.75
C VAL A 413 -7.73 11.79 -17.02
N CYS A 414 -8.15 13.05 -16.96
CA CYS A 414 -7.28 14.23 -17.05
C CYS A 414 -6.54 14.37 -18.40
N GLY A 415 -7.16 13.94 -19.49
CA GLY A 415 -6.57 13.95 -20.85
C GLY A 415 -5.51 12.89 -21.08
N ARG A 416 -5.33 11.93 -20.15
CA ARG A 416 -4.28 10.91 -20.19
C ARG A 416 -4.77 9.64 -20.86
N ALA A 417 -4.77 9.62 -22.19
CA ALA A 417 -5.19 8.43 -22.96
C ALA A 417 -4.35 7.18 -22.61
N GLU A 418 -3.09 7.36 -22.19
CA GLU A 418 -2.22 6.27 -21.73
C GLU A 418 -2.67 5.60 -20.42
N PHE A 419 -3.68 6.15 -19.75
CA PHE A 419 -4.34 5.51 -18.59
C PHE A 419 -5.52 4.64 -19.01
N LEU A 420 -5.82 4.53 -20.28
CA LEU A 420 -6.96 3.74 -20.78
C LEU A 420 -6.50 2.49 -21.52
N THR A 421 -7.26 1.41 -21.33
CA THR A 421 -7.15 0.20 -22.13
C THR A 421 -7.84 0.41 -23.49
N ALA A 422 -7.63 -0.52 -24.44
CA ALA A 422 -8.34 -0.51 -25.71
C ALA A 422 -9.87 -0.63 -25.55
N ASP A 423 -10.33 -1.25 -24.47
CA ASP A 423 -11.76 -1.39 -24.14
C ASP A 423 -12.36 -0.15 -23.44
N GLY A 424 -11.54 0.89 -23.19
CA GLY A 424 -11.96 2.09 -22.48
C GLY A 424 -12.06 1.94 -20.96
N ASP A 425 -11.35 1.00 -20.36
CA ASP A 425 -11.21 0.90 -18.91
C ASP A 425 -9.99 1.68 -18.44
N LEU A 426 -10.00 2.15 -17.19
CA LEU A 426 -8.84 2.74 -16.56
C LEU A 426 -7.80 1.67 -16.23
N ARG A 427 -6.54 1.88 -16.63
CA ARG A 427 -5.39 1.08 -16.24
C ARG A 427 -4.18 1.97 -16.03
N THR A 428 -3.76 2.17 -14.80
CA THR A 428 -2.51 2.85 -14.46
C THR A 428 -1.41 1.84 -14.13
N LEU A 429 -0.16 2.23 -14.39
CA LEU A 429 1.02 1.42 -14.12
C LEU A 429 2.05 2.24 -13.32
N PRO A 430 2.84 1.59 -12.44
CA PRO A 430 3.83 2.25 -11.59
C PRO A 430 4.82 3.20 -12.28
N PRO A 431 5.31 2.97 -13.51
CA PRO A 431 6.23 3.89 -14.17
C PRO A 431 5.59 5.11 -14.84
N GLN A 432 4.26 5.22 -14.88
CA GLN A 432 3.59 6.38 -15.48
C GLN A 432 3.77 7.65 -14.64
N LEU A 433 3.63 8.82 -15.25
CA LEU A 433 4.01 10.13 -14.72
C LEU A 433 5.49 10.14 -14.28
N PRO A 434 6.44 9.90 -15.20
CA PRO A 434 7.86 9.90 -14.87
C PRO A 434 8.32 11.31 -14.45
N ASP A 435 9.31 11.36 -13.56
CA ASP A 435 9.99 12.58 -13.14
C ASP A 435 11.50 12.30 -13.09
N PRO A 436 12.37 13.28 -13.39
CA PRO A 436 13.83 13.13 -13.25
C PRO A 436 14.27 12.72 -11.84
N ASP A 437 13.61 13.21 -10.80
CA ASP A 437 13.75 12.68 -9.45
C ASP A 437 12.69 11.58 -9.23
N PRO A 438 13.10 10.30 -9.14
CA PRO A 438 12.16 9.18 -9.05
C PRO A 438 11.24 9.23 -7.82
N ARG A 439 11.54 10.06 -6.82
CA ARG A 439 10.65 10.28 -5.67
C ARG A 439 9.39 11.04 -6.07
N TRP A 440 9.47 11.91 -7.08
CA TRP A 440 8.34 12.67 -7.60
C TRP A 440 7.55 11.94 -8.69
N GLY A 441 8.14 10.90 -9.29
CA GLY A 441 7.53 10.13 -10.37
C GLY A 441 6.64 8.99 -9.90
N GLY A 442 5.95 8.40 -10.86
CA GLY A 442 5.19 7.17 -10.70
C GLY A 442 3.78 7.34 -10.14
N LEU A 443 2.99 6.29 -10.31
CA LEU A 443 1.62 6.11 -9.78
C LEU A 443 1.51 4.74 -9.12
N ASP A 444 0.44 4.49 -8.38
CA ASP A 444 0.08 3.11 -8.07
C ASP A 444 -0.54 2.44 -9.32
N GLY A 445 -0.32 1.13 -9.46
CA GLY A 445 -0.99 0.34 -10.50
C GLY A 445 -2.44 0.12 -10.10
N PHE A 446 -3.35 0.59 -10.94
CA PHE A 446 -4.79 0.53 -10.68
C PHE A 446 -5.54 0.08 -11.93
N TYR A 447 -6.65 -0.60 -11.72
CA TYR A 447 -7.63 -0.87 -12.76
C TYR A 447 -9.01 -0.41 -12.29
N ALA A 448 -9.80 0.16 -13.21
CA ALA A 448 -11.21 0.38 -12.98
C ALA A 448 -12.01 0.29 -14.27
N ALA A 449 -13.14 -0.40 -14.21
CA ALA A 449 -14.12 -0.48 -15.28
C ALA A 449 -15.43 0.16 -14.84
N ARG A 450 -16.03 0.93 -15.75
CA ARG A 450 -17.38 1.49 -15.58
C ARG A 450 -18.37 0.64 -16.35
N LEU A 451 -19.44 0.25 -15.67
CA LEU A 451 -20.51 -0.56 -16.19
C LEU A 451 -21.85 0.13 -15.95
N THR A 452 -22.83 -0.15 -16.79
CA THR A 452 -24.22 0.31 -16.60
C THR A 452 -25.13 -0.91 -16.51
N ARG A 453 -26.01 -0.97 -15.51
CA ARG A 453 -27.10 -1.92 -15.49
C ARG A 453 -28.19 -1.47 -16.47
N LYS A 454 -28.57 -2.33 -17.41
CA LYS A 454 -29.65 -2.03 -18.37
C LYS A 454 -30.97 -1.73 -17.64
N ALA A 455 -31.78 -0.89 -18.26
CA ALA A 455 -33.12 -0.52 -17.76
C ALA A 455 -34.09 -1.72 -17.72
#